data_a1f8aec6fb2695458185ce8abaa54463
#
_entry.id   a1f8aec6fb2695458185ce8abaa54463
#
_cell.length_a   1.000
_cell.length_b   1.000
_cell.length_c   1.000
_cell.angle_alpha   90.00
_cell.angle_beta   90.00
_cell.angle_gamma   90.00
#
_symmetry.space_group_name_H-M   'P 1'
#
loop_
_entity.id
_entity.type
_entity.pdbx_description
1 polymer ?
#
loop_
_entity_poly.entity_id
_entity_poly.type
_entity_poly.pdbx_seq_one_letter_code
_entity_poly.pdbx_strand_id
1 'polypeptide(L)'
;MSDAEWALVRELLPVPGWLAGRGGRPEGYCHRQMIDAVRYLVDNGIKWRAMPADFPPWPRVYAFFARWRDMGLAAELHDRLRGAVRAVEGREREPSVAIVDSQSVKGDATVAFASRGFDAGKKINGRKRHLLTDTLGLLLAVLGTPTSTTDRDAARVLLSSAKKRFGGLTRVWADGGYTGHLTDWALAQLGIVLDIVRRSDDVSGFQVLPRRWVVERSFAWCLRSRRLVRDYKRRTDTSEAVVLWSMTTLMSRRLAARHQQCPAPARAA
;
A
#
# COMPACT_ATOMS: atom_id res chain seq x y z
N MET A 1 -2.22 2.51 18.59
CA MET A 1 -2.70 3.78 17.97
C MET A 1 -3.04 4.75 19.09
N SER A 2 -2.65 6.03 19.00
CA SER A 2 -3.02 7.05 19.99
C SER A 2 -4.52 7.40 19.91
N ASP A 3 -5.08 8.06 20.95
CA ASP A 3 -6.48 8.48 20.93
C ASP A 3 -6.75 9.53 19.84
N ALA A 4 -5.82 10.45 19.66
CA ALA A 4 -5.90 11.44 18.57
C ALA A 4 -5.87 10.80 17.18
N GLU A 5 -5.03 9.79 16.99
CA GLU A 5 -4.99 9.02 15.75
C GLU A 5 -6.28 8.23 15.54
N TRP A 6 -6.81 7.61 16.61
CA TRP A 6 -8.07 6.88 16.55
C TRP A 6 -9.27 7.77 16.22
N ALA A 7 -9.34 8.95 16.78
CA ALA A 7 -10.43 9.90 16.49
C ALA A 7 -10.54 10.20 14.98
N LEU A 8 -9.40 10.33 14.30
CA LEU A 8 -9.37 10.56 12.86
C LEU A 8 -9.68 9.29 12.05
N VAL A 9 -9.11 8.15 12.45
CA VAL A 9 -9.30 6.88 11.74
C VAL A 9 -10.76 6.43 11.85
N ARG A 10 -11.39 6.61 13.00
CA ARG A 10 -12.77 6.19 13.26
C ARG A 10 -13.76 6.79 12.25
N GLU A 11 -13.61 8.07 11.93
CA GLU A 11 -14.47 8.78 10.97
C GLU A 11 -14.26 8.31 9.52
N LEU A 12 -13.13 7.68 9.24
CA LEU A 12 -12.76 7.18 7.92
C LEU A 12 -12.99 5.66 7.76
N LEU A 13 -13.47 4.97 8.81
CA LEU A 13 -13.72 3.54 8.71
C LEU A 13 -14.80 3.25 7.66
N PRO A 14 -14.60 2.26 6.78
CA PRO A 14 -15.68 1.76 5.95
C PRO A 14 -16.72 1.04 6.82
N VAL A 15 -17.97 1.19 6.47
CA VAL A 15 -19.05 0.42 7.11
C VAL A 15 -19.14 -0.93 6.41
N PRO A 16 -18.84 -2.05 7.10
CA PRO A 16 -18.95 -3.36 6.50
C PRO A 16 -20.40 -3.67 6.11
N GLY A 17 -20.61 -4.32 4.95
CA GLY A 17 -21.93 -4.65 4.46
C GLY A 17 -22.78 -5.48 5.45
N TRP A 18 -22.15 -6.32 6.30
CA TRP A 18 -22.85 -7.08 7.33
C TRP A 18 -23.35 -6.24 8.53
N LEU A 19 -22.88 -4.99 8.66
CA LEU A 19 -23.36 -4.05 9.66
C LEU A 19 -24.36 -3.03 9.07
N ALA A 20 -24.51 -2.98 7.75
CA ALA A 20 -25.42 -2.07 7.06
C ALA A 20 -26.90 -2.54 7.07
N GLY A 21 -27.18 -3.77 7.50
CA GLY A 21 -28.52 -4.37 7.55
C GLY A 21 -29.15 -4.37 8.94
N ARG A 22 -30.45 -4.63 9.00
CA ARG A 22 -31.18 -4.87 10.25
C ARG A 22 -30.91 -6.30 10.72
N GLY A 23 -30.23 -6.42 11.85
CA GLY A 23 -30.02 -7.72 12.50
C GLY A 23 -28.70 -8.38 12.06
N GLY A 24 -27.94 -8.76 12.98
CA GLY A 24 -26.69 -9.49 12.93
C GLY A 24 -26.08 -9.49 14.32
N ARG A 25 -25.29 -10.49 14.66
CA ARG A 25 -24.58 -10.49 15.94
C ARG A 25 -23.55 -9.37 15.93
N PRO A 26 -23.60 -8.45 16.93
CA PRO A 26 -22.57 -7.40 17.05
C PRO A 26 -21.17 -8.02 17.02
N GLU A 27 -20.20 -7.28 16.48
CA GLU A 27 -18.82 -7.72 16.55
C GLU A 27 -18.36 -7.79 18.01
N GLY A 28 -17.80 -8.93 18.42
CA GLY A 28 -17.42 -9.18 19.80
C GLY A 28 -16.19 -8.38 20.29
N TYR A 29 -15.54 -7.62 19.39
CA TYR A 29 -14.39 -6.78 19.66
C TYR A 29 -14.51 -5.47 18.89
N CYS A 30 -14.11 -4.36 19.51
CA CYS A 30 -14.16 -3.07 18.82
C CYS A 30 -13.10 -3.01 17.70
N HIS A 31 -13.41 -2.28 16.63
CA HIS A 31 -12.52 -2.11 15.47
C HIS A 31 -11.14 -1.58 15.86
N ARG A 32 -11.05 -0.69 16.86
CA ARG A 32 -9.77 -0.17 17.33
C ARG A 32 -8.83 -1.29 17.78
N GLN A 33 -9.31 -2.18 18.66
CA GLN A 33 -8.50 -3.31 19.16
C GLN A 33 -8.05 -4.24 18.03
N MET A 34 -8.94 -4.53 17.08
CA MET A 34 -8.61 -5.37 15.92
C MET A 34 -7.59 -4.72 15.00
N ILE A 35 -7.74 -3.42 14.71
CA ILE A 35 -6.80 -2.67 13.88
C ILE A 35 -5.44 -2.55 14.57
N ASP A 36 -5.41 -2.28 15.87
CA ASP A 36 -4.18 -2.20 16.64
C ASP A 36 -3.44 -3.53 16.66
N ALA A 37 -4.14 -4.65 16.81
CA ALA A 37 -3.56 -5.98 16.74
C ALA A 37 -2.97 -6.29 15.35
N VAL A 38 -3.67 -5.92 14.27
CA VAL A 38 -3.15 -6.09 12.90
C VAL A 38 -1.92 -5.20 12.68
N ARG A 39 -1.95 -3.94 13.11
CA ARG A 39 -0.80 -3.03 13.01
C ARG A 39 0.39 -3.53 13.80
N TYR A 40 0.18 -4.04 15.01
CA TYR A 40 1.22 -4.64 15.83
C TYR A 40 1.89 -5.81 15.12
N LEU A 41 1.10 -6.72 14.54
CA LEU A 41 1.61 -7.85 13.75
C LEU A 41 2.43 -7.39 12.54
N VAL A 42 1.96 -6.37 11.81
CA VAL A 42 2.62 -5.85 10.62
C VAL A 42 3.94 -5.16 11.00
N ASP A 43 3.94 -4.34 12.02
CA ASP A 43 5.08 -3.53 12.44
C ASP A 43 6.18 -4.41 13.05
N ASN A 44 5.82 -5.34 13.97
CA ASN A 44 6.76 -6.19 14.68
C ASN A 44 7.14 -7.48 13.93
N GLY A 45 6.41 -7.87 12.88
CA GLY A 45 6.71 -9.04 12.06
C GLY A 45 6.43 -10.39 12.74
N ILE A 46 5.68 -10.40 13.84
CA ILE A 46 5.37 -11.62 14.62
C ILE A 46 4.56 -12.64 13.82
N LYS A 47 4.59 -13.90 14.23
CA LYS A 47 3.65 -14.93 13.77
C LYS A 47 2.26 -14.66 14.35
N TRP A 48 1.19 -15.03 13.65
CA TRP A 48 -0.19 -14.88 14.16
C TRP A 48 -0.37 -15.47 15.55
N ARG A 49 0.16 -16.67 15.78
CA ARG A 49 0.07 -17.40 17.05
C ARG A 49 0.90 -16.79 18.19
N ALA A 50 1.77 -15.82 17.87
CA ALA A 50 2.57 -15.08 18.85
C ALA A 50 1.97 -13.71 19.17
N MET A 51 0.67 -13.52 18.91
CA MET A 51 -0.06 -12.30 19.30
C MET A 51 -0.04 -12.17 20.83
N PRO A 52 0.39 -11.02 21.39
CA PRO A 52 0.37 -10.80 22.83
C PRO A 52 -1.05 -10.90 23.42
N ALA A 53 -1.14 -11.28 24.70
CA ALA A 53 -2.39 -11.44 25.42
C ALA A 53 -3.19 -10.14 25.60
N ASP A 54 -2.55 -8.97 25.48
CA ASP A 54 -3.17 -7.64 25.53
C ASP A 54 -4.10 -7.38 24.35
N PHE A 55 -3.95 -8.16 23.26
CA PHE A 55 -4.81 -8.09 22.09
C PHE A 55 -5.89 -9.18 22.10
N PRO A 56 -6.96 -9.04 21.29
CA PRO A 56 -7.90 -10.12 21.11
C PRO A 56 -7.21 -11.42 20.64
N PRO A 57 -7.77 -12.62 20.95
CA PRO A 57 -7.17 -13.89 20.56
C PRO A 57 -6.83 -13.94 19.06
N TRP A 58 -5.63 -14.41 18.74
CA TRP A 58 -5.11 -14.39 17.37
C TRP A 58 -6.05 -14.96 16.30
N PRO A 59 -6.90 -16.01 16.56
CA PRO A 59 -7.82 -16.49 15.53
C PRO A 59 -8.89 -15.45 15.18
N ARG A 60 -9.30 -14.61 16.14
CA ARG A 60 -10.26 -13.53 15.92
C ARG A 60 -9.63 -12.39 15.12
N VAL A 61 -8.40 -12.01 15.45
CA VAL A 61 -7.64 -10.99 14.69
C VAL A 61 -7.37 -11.47 13.26
N TYR A 62 -7.01 -12.73 13.07
CA TYR A 62 -6.83 -13.29 11.73
C TYR A 62 -8.13 -13.32 10.92
N ALA A 63 -9.24 -13.72 11.53
CA ALA A 63 -10.56 -13.73 10.87
C ALA A 63 -10.99 -12.31 10.47
N PHE A 64 -10.74 -11.30 11.32
CA PHE A 64 -10.96 -9.90 11.00
C PHE A 64 -10.10 -9.46 9.81
N PHE A 65 -8.79 -9.70 9.86
CA PHE A 65 -7.86 -9.38 8.78
C PHE A 65 -8.27 -10.04 7.46
N ALA A 66 -8.61 -11.33 7.47
CA ALA A 66 -9.02 -12.08 6.28
C ALA A 66 -10.31 -11.49 5.68
N ARG A 67 -11.32 -11.25 6.52
CA ARG A 67 -12.59 -10.66 6.10
C ARG A 67 -12.41 -9.28 5.49
N TRP A 68 -11.61 -8.43 6.13
CA TRP A 68 -11.31 -7.07 5.63
C TRP A 68 -10.55 -7.08 4.31
N ARG A 69 -9.62 -8.04 4.14
CA ARG A 69 -8.94 -8.26 2.87
C ARG A 69 -9.92 -8.70 1.79
N ASP A 70 -10.67 -9.76 2.05
CA ASP A 70 -11.54 -10.43 1.05
C ASP A 70 -12.71 -9.53 0.59
N MET A 71 -13.18 -8.64 1.46
CA MET A 71 -14.22 -7.67 1.15
C MET A 71 -13.70 -6.29 0.71
N GLY A 72 -12.39 -6.13 0.55
CA GLY A 72 -11.78 -4.88 0.10
C GLY A 72 -11.79 -3.74 1.11
N LEU A 73 -12.24 -3.96 2.37
CA LEU A 73 -12.36 -2.91 3.37
C LEU A 73 -11.01 -2.31 3.77
N ALA A 74 -9.95 -3.12 3.78
CA ALA A 74 -8.59 -2.63 4.04
C ALA A 74 -8.13 -1.66 2.93
N ALA A 75 -8.48 -1.94 1.68
CA ALA A 75 -8.18 -1.07 0.55
C ALA A 75 -9.03 0.21 0.59
N GLU A 76 -10.29 0.11 0.98
CA GLU A 76 -11.18 1.26 1.14
C GLU A 76 -10.71 2.20 2.26
N LEU A 77 -10.36 1.66 3.44
CA LEU A 77 -9.78 2.46 4.53
C LEU A 77 -8.49 3.15 4.09
N HIS A 78 -7.62 2.39 3.40
CA HIS A 78 -6.39 2.94 2.85
C HIS A 78 -6.66 4.14 1.93
N ASP A 79 -7.65 4.06 1.04
CA ASP A 79 -7.99 5.12 0.11
C ASP A 79 -8.55 6.37 0.79
N ARG A 80 -9.44 6.16 1.75
CA ARG A 80 -10.02 7.26 2.53
C ARG A 80 -8.92 8.01 3.28
N LEU A 81 -7.97 7.30 3.92
CA LEU A 81 -6.81 7.87 4.57
C LEU A 81 -5.90 8.61 3.59
N ARG A 82 -5.63 8.01 2.42
CA ARG A 82 -4.82 8.64 1.37
C ARG A 82 -5.45 9.96 0.91
N GLY A 83 -6.75 9.94 0.62
CA GLY A 83 -7.48 11.16 0.22
C GLY A 83 -7.45 12.25 1.30
N ALA A 84 -7.56 11.87 2.58
CA ALA A 84 -7.46 12.80 3.69
C ALA A 84 -6.05 13.41 3.83
N VAL A 85 -4.98 12.57 3.73
CA VAL A 85 -3.59 13.07 3.74
C VAL A 85 -3.34 14.03 2.59
N ARG A 86 -3.81 13.69 1.38
CA ARG A 86 -3.64 14.56 0.20
C ARG A 86 -4.34 15.91 0.40
N ALA A 87 -5.55 15.91 0.93
CA ALA A 87 -6.30 17.14 1.20
C ALA A 87 -5.59 18.05 2.23
N VAL A 88 -5.05 17.48 3.30
CA VAL A 88 -4.28 18.24 4.32
C VAL A 88 -2.96 18.79 3.75
N GLU A 89 -2.39 18.11 2.75
CA GLU A 89 -1.20 18.59 2.02
C GLU A 89 -1.55 19.54 0.85
N GLY A 90 -2.79 20.04 0.78
CA GLY A 90 -3.24 20.98 -0.26
C GLY A 90 -3.31 20.37 -1.66
N ARG A 91 -3.56 19.07 -1.76
CA ARG A 91 -3.68 18.34 -3.02
C ARG A 91 -5.10 17.82 -3.22
N GLU A 92 -5.51 17.71 -4.47
CA GLU A 92 -6.75 17.01 -4.81
C GLU A 92 -6.73 15.59 -4.26
N ARG A 93 -7.90 15.10 -3.81
CA ARG A 93 -8.02 13.76 -3.23
C ARG A 93 -7.61 12.66 -4.21
N GLU A 94 -7.92 12.86 -5.50
CA GLU A 94 -7.53 11.94 -6.57
C GLU A 94 -6.23 12.42 -7.25
N PRO A 95 -5.26 11.53 -7.47
CA PRO A 95 -4.03 11.86 -8.15
C PRO A 95 -4.22 11.87 -9.67
N SER A 96 -3.64 12.86 -10.34
CA SER A 96 -3.49 12.90 -11.80
C SER A 96 -2.17 12.34 -12.29
N VAL A 97 -1.17 12.25 -11.39
CA VAL A 97 0.19 11.78 -11.68
C VAL A 97 0.60 10.71 -10.68
N ALA A 98 1.28 9.68 -11.17
CA ALA A 98 1.82 8.61 -10.34
C ALA A 98 3.25 8.22 -10.72
N ILE A 99 3.88 7.41 -9.88
CA ILE A 99 5.19 6.82 -10.10
C ILE A 99 5.08 5.31 -9.89
N VAL A 100 5.62 4.52 -10.83
CA VAL A 100 5.64 3.06 -10.76
C VAL A 100 7.08 2.57 -10.59
N ASP A 101 7.26 1.58 -9.71
CA ASP A 101 8.51 0.86 -9.57
C ASP A 101 8.27 -0.51 -8.91
N SER A 102 9.29 -1.37 -8.90
CA SER A 102 9.22 -2.72 -8.36
C SER A 102 10.36 -3.05 -7.41
N GLN A 103 10.07 -3.86 -6.40
CA GLN A 103 11.03 -4.39 -5.46
C GLN A 103 10.96 -5.91 -5.39
N SER A 104 12.07 -6.60 -5.64
CA SER A 104 12.18 -8.04 -5.38
C SER A 104 12.39 -8.30 -3.90
N VAL A 105 11.55 -9.16 -3.31
CA VAL A 105 11.55 -9.49 -1.89
C VAL A 105 11.77 -10.98 -1.72
N LYS A 106 12.74 -11.35 -0.89
CA LYS A 106 13.06 -12.76 -0.61
C LYS A 106 11.84 -13.47 0.00
N GLY A 107 11.43 -14.57 -0.61
CA GLY A 107 10.35 -15.42 -0.09
C GLY A 107 10.84 -16.34 1.01
N ASP A 108 9.96 -16.64 1.96
CA ASP A 108 10.14 -17.71 2.94
C ASP A 108 9.66 -19.05 2.38
N ALA A 109 9.97 -20.16 3.06
CA ALA A 109 9.47 -21.49 2.70
C ALA A 109 7.93 -21.58 2.68
N THR A 110 7.26 -20.73 3.45
CA THR A 110 5.78 -20.64 3.51
C THR A 110 5.15 -20.02 2.26
N VAL A 111 5.94 -19.33 1.41
CA VAL A 111 5.44 -18.77 0.15
C VAL A 111 5.18 -19.89 -0.84
N ALA A 112 3.95 -19.96 -1.38
CA ALA A 112 3.57 -21.01 -2.33
C ALA A 112 4.50 -21.01 -3.55
N PHE A 113 4.93 -22.20 -3.96
CA PHE A 113 5.88 -22.37 -5.08
C PHE A 113 5.37 -21.71 -6.37
N ALA A 114 4.10 -21.88 -6.70
CA ALA A 114 3.47 -21.30 -7.89
C ALA A 114 3.44 -19.76 -7.90
N SER A 115 3.67 -19.11 -6.75
CA SER A 115 3.61 -17.64 -6.62
C SER A 115 4.96 -17.00 -6.30
N ARG A 116 6.06 -17.77 -6.37
CA ARG A 116 7.43 -17.26 -6.26
C ARG A 116 8.23 -17.58 -7.52
N GLY A 117 9.22 -16.76 -7.80
CA GLY A 117 10.12 -16.96 -8.93
C GLY A 117 11.54 -16.58 -8.56
N PHE A 118 12.45 -16.66 -9.52
CA PHE A 118 13.85 -16.26 -9.35
C PHE A 118 14.15 -15.01 -10.19
N ASP A 119 14.63 -13.96 -9.54
CA ASP A 119 15.16 -12.76 -10.18
C ASP A 119 16.67 -12.98 -10.39
N ALA A 120 17.07 -13.26 -11.63
CA ALA A 120 18.46 -13.56 -11.96
C ALA A 120 19.39 -12.33 -11.78
N GLY A 121 18.89 -11.13 -12.04
CA GLY A 121 19.65 -9.89 -11.89
C GLY A 121 19.98 -9.56 -10.43
N LYS A 122 19.00 -9.73 -9.54
CA LYS A 122 19.15 -9.46 -8.10
C LYS A 122 19.52 -10.71 -7.29
N LYS A 123 19.54 -11.89 -7.91
CA LYS A 123 19.77 -13.20 -7.27
C LYS A 123 18.81 -13.47 -6.10
N ILE A 124 17.54 -13.07 -6.26
CA ILE A 124 16.50 -13.22 -5.25
C ILE A 124 15.46 -14.24 -5.69
N ASN A 125 15.24 -15.26 -4.85
CA ASN A 125 14.12 -16.19 -4.98
C ASN A 125 12.98 -15.72 -4.08
N GLY A 126 11.83 -15.31 -4.67
CA GLY A 126 10.73 -14.75 -3.91
C GLY A 126 9.63 -14.15 -4.76
N ARG A 127 9.10 -13.03 -4.28
CA ARG A 127 8.08 -12.25 -4.96
C ARG A 127 8.57 -10.87 -5.31
N LYS A 128 8.07 -10.34 -6.41
CA LYS A 128 8.24 -8.94 -6.79
C LYS A 128 7.00 -8.16 -6.32
N ARG A 129 7.24 -7.03 -5.71
CA ARG A 129 6.24 -6.10 -5.22
C ARG A 129 6.28 -4.88 -6.11
N HIS A 130 5.24 -4.70 -6.92
CA HIS A 130 5.08 -3.54 -7.79
C HIS A 130 4.23 -2.52 -7.05
N LEU A 131 4.72 -1.30 -6.91
CA LEU A 131 4.00 -0.19 -6.29
C LEU A 131 3.70 0.87 -7.33
N LEU A 132 2.50 1.40 -7.30
CA LEU A 132 2.12 2.66 -7.91
C LEU A 132 1.86 3.65 -6.79
N THR A 133 2.58 4.76 -6.77
CA THR A 133 2.43 5.81 -5.74
C THR A 133 2.12 7.14 -6.38
N ASP A 134 1.50 8.05 -5.61
CA ASP A 134 1.36 9.44 -6.04
C ASP A 134 2.65 10.25 -5.81
N THR A 135 2.62 11.54 -6.12
CA THR A 135 3.75 12.46 -5.96
C THR A 135 4.13 12.74 -4.50
N LEU A 136 3.28 12.39 -3.54
CA LEU A 136 3.58 12.41 -2.11
C LEU A 136 4.18 11.10 -1.60
N GLY A 137 4.27 10.09 -2.47
CA GLY A 137 4.72 8.73 -2.14
C GLY A 137 3.62 7.88 -1.49
N LEU A 138 2.38 8.32 -1.52
CA LEU A 138 1.26 7.57 -0.99
C LEU A 138 0.85 6.48 -1.99
N LEU A 139 0.64 5.28 -1.50
CA LEU A 139 0.31 4.12 -2.32
C LEU A 139 -1.05 4.32 -3.02
N LEU A 140 -1.10 4.07 -4.32
CA LEU A 140 -2.32 4.01 -5.14
C LEU A 140 -2.74 2.57 -5.41
N ALA A 141 -1.77 1.75 -5.76
CA ALA A 141 -1.98 0.33 -6.02
C ALA A 141 -0.73 -0.48 -5.68
N VAL A 142 -0.92 -1.74 -5.34
CA VAL A 142 0.14 -2.73 -5.13
C VAL A 142 -0.24 -4.02 -5.85
N LEU A 143 0.76 -4.66 -6.47
CA LEU A 143 0.62 -5.96 -7.11
C LEU A 143 1.79 -6.85 -6.71
N GLY A 144 1.49 -8.05 -6.21
CA GLY A 144 2.47 -9.07 -5.89
C GLY A 144 2.56 -10.12 -7.00
N THR A 145 3.75 -10.35 -7.55
CA THR A 145 4.01 -11.35 -8.60
C THR A 145 5.18 -12.26 -8.22
N PRO A 146 5.37 -13.39 -8.88
CA PRO A 146 6.66 -14.08 -8.87
C PRO A 146 7.78 -13.13 -9.33
N THR A 147 9.00 -13.23 -8.77
CA THR A 147 10.12 -12.36 -9.17
C THR A 147 10.54 -12.55 -10.63
N SER A 148 10.17 -13.65 -11.26
CA SER A 148 10.39 -13.91 -12.70
C SER A 148 9.47 -13.09 -13.62
N THR A 149 8.39 -12.50 -13.09
CA THR A 149 7.49 -11.64 -13.89
C THR A 149 8.21 -10.35 -14.28
N THR A 150 8.07 -9.95 -15.54
CA THR A 150 8.67 -8.70 -16.02
C THR A 150 7.94 -7.50 -15.47
N ASP A 151 8.65 -6.38 -15.29
CA ASP A 151 8.03 -5.15 -14.77
C ASP A 151 6.97 -4.60 -15.74
N ARG A 152 7.16 -4.81 -17.05
CA ARG A 152 6.20 -4.42 -18.10
C ARG A 152 4.90 -5.19 -18.04
N ASP A 153 4.93 -6.51 -17.82
CA ASP A 153 3.73 -7.33 -17.74
C ASP A 153 2.92 -7.00 -16.48
N ALA A 154 3.61 -6.85 -15.35
CA ALA A 154 2.98 -6.43 -14.12
C ALA A 154 2.39 -5.01 -14.20
N ALA A 155 3.07 -4.09 -14.88
CA ALA A 155 2.61 -2.72 -15.07
C ALA A 155 1.29 -2.66 -15.84
N ARG A 156 1.07 -3.51 -16.85
CA ARG A 156 -0.22 -3.57 -17.57
C ARG A 156 -1.38 -3.83 -16.61
N VAL A 157 -1.23 -4.80 -15.72
CA VAL A 157 -2.26 -5.13 -14.72
C VAL A 157 -2.44 -4.00 -13.72
N LEU A 158 -1.32 -3.48 -13.19
CA LEU A 158 -1.31 -2.43 -12.16
C LEU A 158 -1.92 -1.13 -12.66
N LEU A 159 -1.52 -0.66 -13.85
CA LEU A 159 -2.01 0.58 -14.46
C LEU A 159 -3.48 0.46 -14.86
N SER A 160 -3.92 -0.69 -15.40
CA SER A 160 -5.34 -0.92 -15.74
C SER A 160 -6.23 -0.86 -14.50
N SER A 161 -5.79 -1.50 -13.40
CA SER A 161 -6.50 -1.46 -12.12
C SER A 161 -6.55 -0.05 -11.53
N ALA A 162 -5.42 0.66 -11.56
CA ALA A 162 -5.32 2.03 -11.08
C ALA A 162 -6.18 3.01 -11.89
N LYS A 163 -6.19 2.90 -13.23
CA LYS A 163 -7.00 3.77 -14.09
C LYS A 163 -8.49 3.60 -13.86
N LYS A 164 -8.96 2.36 -13.65
CA LYS A 164 -10.37 2.10 -13.28
C LYS A 164 -10.77 2.78 -11.97
N ARG A 165 -9.83 2.87 -11.03
CA ARG A 165 -10.06 3.44 -9.70
C ARG A 165 -9.86 4.96 -9.67
N PHE A 166 -8.90 5.47 -10.42
CA PHE A 166 -8.51 6.88 -10.51
C PHE A 166 -8.66 7.35 -11.96
N GLY A 167 -9.88 7.71 -12.33
CA GLY A 167 -10.19 8.15 -13.69
C GLY A 167 -9.38 9.35 -14.17
N GLY A 168 -8.99 10.24 -13.24
CA GLY A 168 -8.14 11.41 -13.47
C GLY A 168 -6.65 11.12 -13.66
N LEU A 169 -6.18 9.87 -13.53
CA LEU A 169 -4.78 9.52 -13.72
C LEU A 169 -4.41 9.60 -15.21
N THR A 170 -3.55 10.56 -15.56
CA THR A 170 -3.13 10.86 -16.93
C THR A 170 -1.65 10.64 -17.20
N ARG A 171 -0.82 10.60 -16.15
CA ARG A 171 0.63 10.51 -16.30
C ARG A 171 1.25 9.57 -15.26
N VAL A 172 2.22 8.76 -15.72
CA VAL A 172 2.98 7.88 -14.83
C VAL A 172 4.46 7.99 -15.15
N TRP A 173 5.29 8.18 -14.13
CA TRP A 173 6.74 8.11 -14.25
C TRP A 173 7.23 6.71 -13.92
N ALA A 174 8.18 6.22 -14.74
CA ALA A 174 8.77 4.89 -14.59
C ALA A 174 10.26 4.91 -14.93
N ASP A 175 10.97 3.86 -14.58
CA ASP A 175 12.37 3.69 -14.99
C ASP A 175 12.53 3.03 -16.36
N GLY A 176 13.79 2.83 -16.79
CA GLY A 176 14.12 2.20 -18.06
C GLY A 176 13.62 0.76 -18.21
N GLY A 177 13.31 0.06 -17.13
CA GLY A 177 12.72 -1.29 -17.15
C GLY A 177 11.32 -1.36 -17.75
N TYR A 178 10.64 -0.21 -17.83
CA TYR A 178 9.28 -0.07 -18.36
C TYR A 178 9.22 0.42 -19.83
N THR A 179 10.36 0.53 -20.50
CA THR A 179 10.44 0.97 -21.91
C THR A 179 9.80 -0.01 -22.89
N GLY A 180 9.57 0.44 -24.14
CA GLY A 180 9.06 -0.37 -25.25
C GLY A 180 7.56 -0.26 -25.42
N HIS A 181 6.92 -1.26 -25.99
CA HIS A 181 5.48 -1.27 -26.33
C HIS A 181 4.52 -0.94 -25.18
N LEU A 182 5.00 -0.90 -23.92
CA LEU A 182 4.17 -0.52 -22.77
C LEU A 182 3.77 0.96 -22.83
N THR A 183 4.63 1.84 -23.36
CA THR A 183 4.35 3.29 -23.47
C THR A 183 3.19 3.54 -24.42
N ASP A 184 3.24 2.94 -25.61
CA ASP A 184 2.21 3.08 -26.63
C ASP A 184 0.89 2.44 -26.17
N TRP A 185 0.99 1.26 -25.56
CA TRP A 185 -0.16 0.56 -25.00
C TRP A 185 -0.85 1.37 -23.88
N ALA A 186 -0.08 1.97 -22.95
CA ALA A 186 -0.63 2.76 -21.86
C ALA A 186 -1.38 4.00 -22.38
N LEU A 187 -0.83 4.65 -23.40
CA LEU A 187 -1.47 5.79 -24.04
C LEU A 187 -2.75 5.36 -24.78
N ALA A 188 -2.66 4.33 -25.64
CA ALA A 188 -3.77 3.89 -26.49
C ALA A 188 -4.94 3.28 -25.69
N GLN A 189 -4.66 2.47 -24.68
CA GLN A 189 -5.68 1.73 -23.93
C GLN A 189 -6.18 2.45 -22.69
N LEU A 190 -5.34 3.29 -22.05
CA LEU A 190 -5.66 3.89 -20.76
C LEU A 190 -5.65 5.43 -20.79
N GLY A 191 -5.20 6.05 -21.89
CA GLY A 191 -4.99 7.50 -21.93
C GLY A 191 -3.94 7.97 -20.91
N ILE A 192 -2.96 7.10 -20.58
CA ILE A 192 -1.88 7.40 -19.64
C ILE A 192 -0.59 7.62 -20.41
N VAL A 193 0.00 8.80 -20.27
CA VAL A 193 1.37 9.09 -20.72
C VAL A 193 2.35 8.43 -19.75
N LEU A 194 3.10 7.42 -20.23
CA LEU A 194 4.14 6.76 -19.45
C LEU A 194 5.49 7.40 -19.78
N ASP A 195 5.98 8.27 -18.89
CA ASP A 195 7.25 8.96 -19.03
C ASP A 195 8.39 8.12 -18.44
N ILE A 196 9.34 7.78 -19.27
CA ILE A 196 10.54 7.04 -18.85
C ILE A 196 11.59 8.03 -18.35
N VAL A 197 11.85 8.01 -17.06
CA VAL A 197 12.91 8.81 -16.42
C VAL A 197 14.22 8.06 -16.53
N ARG A 198 15.06 8.47 -17.48
CA ARG A 198 16.40 7.90 -17.69
C ARG A 198 17.43 8.56 -16.78
N ARG A 199 18.47 7.83 -16.43
CA ARG A 199 19.67 8.39 -15.83
C ARG A 199 20.41 9.16 -16.92
N SER A 200 20.95 10.31 -16.60
CA SER A 200 21.90 11.00 -17.49
C SER A 200 23.18 10.16 -17.57
N ASP A 201 23.60 9.81 -18.77
CA ASP A 201 24.80 8.96 -19.01
C ASP A 201 26.11 9.65 -18.60
N ASP A 202 26.06 10.98 -18.41
CA ASP A 202 27.25 11.81 -18.13
C ASP A 202 27.65 11.83 -16.64
N VAL A 203 26.92 11.19 -15.73
CA VAL A 203 27.20 11.22 -14.30
C VAL A 203 27.51 9.85 -13.73
N SER A 204 28.75 9.64 -13.32
CA SER A 204 29.17 8.47 -12.53
C SER A 204 28.83 8.67 -11.04
N GLY A 205 28.31 7.62 -10.38
CA GLY A 205 27.98 7.64 -8.96
C GLY A 205 26.47 7.63 -8.65
N PHE A 206 26.10 7.67 -7.38
CA PHE A 206 24.70 7.72 -6.94
C PHE A 206 24.09 9.10 -7.22
N GLN A 207 23.03 9.14 -8.03
CA GLN A 207 22.25 10.35 -8.31
C GLN A 207 20.81 10.12 -7.93
N VAL A 208 20.27 11.03 -7.11
CA VAL A 208 18.83 11.10 -6.82
C VAL A 208 18.13 11.62 -8.06
N LEU A 209 17.46 10.73 -8.79
CA LEU A 209 16.67 11.12 -9.95
C LEU A 209 15.41 11.88 -9.49
N PRO A 210 15.21 13.11 -9.93
CA PRO A 210 13.98 13.85 -9.65
C PRO A 210 12.77 13.00 -10.03
N ARG A 211 11.75 12.96 -9.16
CA ARG A 211 10.51 12.20 -9.34
C ARG A 211 10.59 10.71 -8.97
N ARG A 212 11.68 9.97 -9.28
CA ARG A 212 11.80 8.53 -8.95
C ARG A 212 12.06 8.26 -7.46
N TRP A 213 12.85 9.07 -6.79
CA TRP A 213 13.13 8.91 -5.36
C TRP A 213 11.87 8.80 -4.49
N VAL A 214 10.73 9.28 -5.01
CA VAL A 214 9.45 9.26 -4.29
C VAL A 214 8.98 7.83 -4.07
N VAL A 215 8.99 6.98 -5.10
CA VAL A 215 8.58 5.56 -4.96
C VAL A 215 9.62 4.75 -4.19
N GLU A 216 10.91 5.06 -4.35
CA GLU A 216 11.99 4.46 -3.56
C GLU A 216 11.80 4.73 -2.06
N ARG A 217 11.45 5.97 -1.70
CA ARG A 217 11.05 6.34 -0.34
C ARG A 217 9.85 5.54 0.15
N SER A 218 8.88 5.26 -0.72
CA SER A 218 7.70 4.47 -0.36
C SER A 218 8.07 3.02 -0.05
N PHE A 219 9.02 2.43 -0.79
CA PHE A 219 9.60 1.14 -0.41
C PHE A 219 10.31 1.19 0.94
N ALA A 220 11.09 2.25 1.21
CA ALA A 220 11.74 2.42 2.50
C ALA A 220 10.71 2.52 3.65
N TRP A 221 9.56 3.16 3.43
CA TRP A 221 8.47 3.17 4.42
C TRP A 221 7.87 1.77 4.65
N CYS A 222 7.67 0.98 3.59
CA CYS A 222 7.23 -0.41 3.71
C CYS A 222 8.21 -1.24 4.56
N LEU A 223 9.52 -1.06 4.35
CA LEU A 223 10.55 -1.82 5.06
C LEU A 223 10.69 -1.48 6.55
N ARG A 224 10.12 -0.36 7.02
CA ARG A 224 9.99 -0.07 8.45
C ARG A 224 9.09 -1.09 9.16
N SER A 225 8.14 -1.68 8.43
CA SER A 225 7.31 -2.77 8.95
C SER A 225 8.05 -4.10 8.79
N ARG A 226 8.48 -4.69 9.89
CA ARG A 226 9.28 -5.95 9.90
C ARG A 226 8.60 -7.08 9.13
N ARG A 227 7.25 -7.11 9.07
CA ARG A 227 6.50 -8.10 8.30
C ARG A 227 6.69 -7.98 6.80
N LEU A 228 7.23 -6.86 6.31
CA LEU A 228 7.46 -6.58 4.88
C LEU A 228 8.91 -6.72 4.43
N VAL A 229 9.86 -6.90 5.34
CA VAL A 229 11.29 -7.09 5.01
C VAL A 229 11.50 -8.38 4.22
N ARG A 230 10.72 -9.42 4.52
CA ARG A 230 10.68 -10.69 3.82
C ARG A 230 9.23 -11.10 3.56
N ASP A 231 8.96 -11.85 2.49
CA ASP A 231 7.60 -12.36 2.27
C ASP A 231 7.40 -13.73 2.95
N TYR A 232 6.44 -13.78 3.87
CA TYR A 232 6.03 -14.98 4.62
C TYR A 232 4.62 -15.45 4.25
N LYS A 233 3.95 -14.79 3.30
CA LYS A 233 2.52 -15.02 3.05
C LYS A 233 2.37 -16.07 1.97
N ARG A 234 1.50 -17.06 2.22
CA ARG A 234 1.20 -18.08 1.23
C ARG A 234 0.55 -17.49 -0.02
N ARG A 235 -0.42 -16.58 0.16
CA ARG A 235 -1.19 -15.94 -0.92
C ARG A 235 -0.62 -14.55 -1.25
N THR A 236 -0.71 -14.14 -2.52
CA THR A 236 -0.30 -12.82 -2.99
C THR A 236 -1.17 -11.71 -2.44
N ASP A 237 -2.52 -11.90 -2.44
CA ASP A 237 -3.46 -10.93 -1.89
C ASP A 237 -3.24 -10.64 -0.40
N THR A 238 -2.82 -11.65 0.36
CA THR A 238 -2.42 -11.46 1.77
C THR A 238 -1.15 -10.61 1.87
N SER A 239 -0.20 -10.79 0.94
CA SER A 239 1.00 -9.96 0.88
C SER A 239 0.66 -8.50 0.57
N GLU A 240 -0.22 -8.27 -0.39
CA GLU A 240 -0.73 -6.95 -0.78
C GLU A 240 -1.50 -6.27 0.37
N ALA A 241 -2.39 -7.01 1.05
CA ALA A 241 -3.12 -6.49 2.19
C ALA A 241 -2.20 -6.04 3.34
N VAL A 242 -1.09 -6.76 3.59
CA VAL A 242 -0.09 -6.34 4.60
C VAL A 242 0.60 -5.04 4.19
N VAL A 243 0.85 -4.81 2.89
CA VAL A 243 1.36 -3.51 2.40
C VAL A 243 0.35 -2.40 2.67
N LEU A 244 -0.93 -2.62 2.34
CA LEU A 244 -2.00 -1.65 2.63
C LEU A 244 -2.06 -1.31 4.12
N TRP A 245 -2.04 -2.30 5.01
CA TRP A 245 -2.04 -2.07 6.46
C TRP A 245 -0.82 -1.29 6.95
N SER A 246 0.36 -1.56 6.41
CA SER A 246 1.56 -0.76 6.70
C SER A 246 1.37 0.71 6.33
N MET A 247 0.82 0.96 5.12
CA MET A 247 0.58 2.32 4.63
C MET A 247 -0.55 3.03 5.39
N THR A 248 -1.60 2.32 5.84
CA THR A 248 -2.62 2.94 6.72
C THR A 248 -2.01 3.45 8.02
N THR A 249 -1.05 2.73 8.60
CA THR A 249 -0.33 3.17 9.81
C THR A 249 0.48 4.44 9.55
N LEU A 250 1.18 4.51 8.43
CA LEU A 250 1.92 5.71 8.02
C LEU A 250 0.99 6.92 7.87
N MET A 251 -0.12 6.74 7.17
CA MET A 251 -1.03 7.85 6.84
C MET A 251 -1.79 8.36 8.07
N SER A 252 -2.25 7.48 8.95
CA SER A 252 -2.93 7.90 10.17
C SER A 252 -2.01 8.67 11.12
N ARG A 253 -0.73 8.24 11.25
CA ARG A 253 0.28 8.98 12.02
C ARG A 253 0.54 10.38 11.43
N ARG A 254 0.59 10.49 10.09
CA ARG A 254 0.76 11.80 9.42
C ARG A 254 -0.42 12.72 9.68
N LEU A 255 -1.65 12.21 9.55
CA LEU A 255 -2.85 12.99 9.82
C LEU A 255 -2.88 13.49 11.27
N ALA A 256 -2.60 12.61 12.23
CA ALA A 256 -2.57 12.99 13.65
C ALA A 256 -1.51 14.05 13.94
N ALA A 257 -0.31 13.93 13.37
CA ALA A 257 0.75 14.92 13.54
C ALA A 257 0.36 16.30 12.96
N ARG A 258 -0.30 16.33 11.80
CA ARG A 258 -0.76 17.59 11.18
C ARG A 258 -1.87 18.26 11.99
N HIS A 259 -2.83 17.50 12.53
CA HIS A 259 -3.88 18.05 13.39
C HIS A 259 -3.34 18.64 14.69
N GLN A 260 -2.27 18.11 15.24
CA GLN A 260 -1.59 18.66 16.41
C GLN A 260 -0.86 19.96 16.10
N GLN A 261 -0.34 20.12 14.89
CA GLN A 261 0.40 21.33 14.45
C GLN A 261 -0.54 22.48 14.07
N CYS A 262 -1.77 22.20 13.68
CA CYS A 262 -2.78 23.17 13.30
C CYS A 262 -4.10 22.88 14.05
N PRO A 263 -4.18 23.17 15.36
CA PRO A 263 -5.42 23.00 16.11
C PRO A 263 -6.50 23.88 15.47
N ALA A 264 -7.69 23.28 15.26
CA ALA A 264 -8.84 24.04 14.79
C ALA A 264 -9.05 25.27 15.71
N PRO A 265 -9.45 26.45 15.17
CA PRO A 265 -9.77 27.59 16.00
C PRO A 265 -10.85 27.17 17.01
N ALA A 266 -10.63 27.49 18.29
CA ALA A 266 -11.58 27.21 19.34
C ALA A 266 -12.95 27.75 18.90
N ARG A 267 -13.97 26.87 18.86
CA ARG A 267 -15.35 27.33 18.64
C ARG A 267 -15.61 28.35 19.73
N ALA A 268 -15.82 29.60 19.33
CA ALA A 268 -16.35 30.62 20.24
C ALA A 268 -17.65 30.10 20.83
N ALA A 269 -17.72 30.10 22.16
CA ALA A 269 -18.86 29.69 22.95
C ALA A 269 -20.02 30.64 22.74
#